data_96a97e67f57909ccff03c2955212d45e
#
_entry.id   96a97e67f57909ccff03c2955212d45e
#
_cell.length_a   1.000
_cell.length_b   1.000
_cell.length_c   1.000
_cell.angle_alpha   90.00
_cell.angle_beta   90.00
_cell.angle_gamma   90.00
#
_symmetry.space_group_name_H-M   'P 1'
#
loop_
_entity.id
_entity.type
_entity.pdbx_description
1 polymer ?
#
loop_
_entity_poly.entity_id
_entity_poly.type
_entity_poly.pdbx_seq_one_letter_code
_entity_poly.pdbx_strand_id
1 'polypeptide(L)'
;MVVALQPEQTGIPVFSTIGNHDHEFPTANEKEARAKYESFFGPVDYSFNRGDVHIVSMDNIIHECQESAGYIGGFSAEQYEWLKQDLSYVPKDKMVILCVHIPFRNSNYAYYDEVLELLSQYKYATIMSAHTHSNINHIHTKNGKEIFEHITGTSCGAWWRSTVCTEGTPIGFGIYRIDGAAMKEWTYKSVQHDEEFQIRLYRGSDKFTGGGDASYYFSKKNAGQIVANIWNWDPAWTVNVYENGAKTGTMTQYSDKDAWTVAYHIGILNNSSSYNKSTDHMFYYTLTNPAADVKVEAIDRFGNKYEQTVFTDPDSHPGIYHLDY
;
A
#
# COMPACT_ATOMS: atom_id res chain seq x y z
N MET A 1 7.07 -9.69 18.83
CA MET A 1 6.17 -8.67 18.24
C MET A 1 5.13 -8.17 19.27
N VAL A 2 4.34 -9.06 19.89
CA VAL A 2 3.28 -8.66 20.86
C VAL A 2 3.77 -7.66 21.91
N VAL A 3 4.92 -7.90 22.55
CA VAL A 3 5.47 -7.02 23.58
C VAL A 3 5.82 -5.62 23.05
N ALA A 4 6.30 -5.53 21.80
CA ALA A 4 6.70 -4.26 21.21
C ALA A 4 5.50 -3.34 20.86
N LEU A 5 4.31 -3.91 20.72
CA LEU A 5 3.08 -3.18 20.38
C LEU A 5 2.20 -2.86 21.59
N GLN A 6 2.64 -3.19 22.80
CA GLN A 6 1.88 -2.83 24.01
C GLN A 6 1.93 -1.31 24.24
N PRO A 7 0.83 -0.70 24.75
CA PRO A 7 0.77 0.74 25.01
C PRO A 7 1.91 1.25 25.90
N GLU A 8 2.41 0.43 26.81
CA GLU A 8 3.54 0.75 27.70
C GLU A 8 4.86 0.92 26.94
N GLN A 9 4.98 0.30 25.74
CA GLN A 9 6.17 0.41 24.90
C GLN A 9 6.02 1.51 23.85
N THR A 10 4.82 1.66 23.29
CA THR A 10 4.54 2.61 22.20
C THR A 10 4.14 4.00 22.72
N GLY A 11 3.63 4.11 23.94
CA GLY A 11 3.06 5.33 24.50
C GLY A 11 1.72 5.76 23.88
N ILE A 12 1.17 4.95 22.95
CA ILE A 12 -0.11 5.19 22.26
C ILE A 12 -0.93 3.89 22.24
N PRO A 13 -2.29 3.98 22.15
CA PRO A 13 -3.12 2.80 21.91
C PRO A 13 -2.81 2.16 20.56
N VAL A 14 -2.69 0.84 20.55
CA VAL A 14 -2.51 0.03 19.34
C VAL A 14 -3.71 -0.91 19.19
N PHE A 15 -4.30 -0.91 18.02
CA PHE A 15 -5.44 -1.77 17.65
C PHE A 15 -5.01 -2.65 16.47
N SER A 16 -5.17 -3.94 16.61
CA SER A 16 -4.66 -4.92 15.65
C SER A 16 -5.79 -5.51 14.83
N THR A 17 -5.58 -5.69 13.52
CA THR A 17 -6.44 -6.45 12.63
C THR A 17 -5.74 -7.76 12.28
N ILE A 18 -6.44 -8.88 12.40
CA ILE A 18 -5.91 -10.22 12.13
C ILE A 18 -5.57 -10.39 10.64
N GLY A 19 -4.48 -11.12 10.35
CA GLY A 19 -4.08 -11.50 9.00
C GLY A 19 -4.02 -13.02 8.79
N ASN A 20 -3.85 -13.44 7.56
CA ASN A 20 -3.84 -14.88 7.22
C ASN A 20 -2.72 -15.68 7.89
N HIS A 21 -1.61 -15.04 8.28
CA HIS A 21 -0.53 -15.68 9.01
C HIS A 21 -0.72 -15.70 10.53
N ASP A 22 -1.78 -15.07 11.02
CA ASP A 22 -2.15 -15.10 12.43
C ASP A 22 -3.15 -16.24 12.74
N HIS A 23 -3.74 -16.84 11.72
CA HIS A 23 -4.55 -18.05 11.84
C HIS A 23 -3.65 -19.27 12.01
N GLU A 24 -3.97 -20.11 12.98
CA GLU A 24 -3.31 -21.40 13.15
C GLU A 24 -3.91 -22.45 12.21
N PHE A 25 -3.06 -23.37 11.76
CA PHE A 25 -3.41 -24.40 10.80
C PHE A 25 -2.51 -25.65 10.99
N PRO A 26 -3.00 -26.89 10.87
CA PRO A 26 -4.43 -27.25 10.69
C PRO A 26 -5.24 -27.15 12.00
N THR A 27 -6.52 -26.80 11.86
CA THR A 27 -7.48 -26.72 12.98
C THR A 27 -8.82 -27.32 12.60
N ALA A 28 -9.70 -27.58 13.58
CA ALA A 28 -11.01 -28.17 13.32
C ALA A 28 -12.01 -27.17 12.74
N ASN A 29 -11.82 -25.86 13.00
CA ASN A 29 -12.75 -24.79 12.58
C ASN A 29 -12.11 -23.41 12.72
N GLU A 30 -12.78 -22.38 12.17
CA GLU A 30 -12.35 -20.98 12.21
C GLU A 30 -12.10 -20.44 13.62
N LYS A 31 -12.92 -20.83 14.59
CA LYS A 31 -12.77 -20.37 15.97
C LYS A 31 -11.45 -20.87 16.57
N GLU A 32 -11.06 -22.09 16.27
CA GLU A 32 -9.76 -22.63 16.71
C GLU A 32 -8.61 -21.98 15.95
N ALA A 33 -8.78 -21.69 14.65
CA ALA A 33 -7.75 -21.07 13.83
C ALA A 33 -7.30 -19.71 14.38
N ARG A 34 -8.21 -18.91 14.92
CA ARG A 34 -7.93 -17.57 15.45
C ARG A 34 -7.75 -17.49 16.96
N ALA A 35 -7.95 -18.59 17.70
CA ALA A 35 -7.93 -18.61 19.16
C ALA A 35 -6.63 -18.07 19.77
N LYS A 36 -5.47 -18.37 19.16
CA LYS A 36 -4.19 -17.85 19.63
C LYS A 36 -4.07 -16.34 19.44
N TYR A 37 -4.48 -15.80 18.32
CA TYR A 37 -4.53 -14.36 18.10
C TYR A 37 -5.44 -13.69 19.13
N GLU A 38 -6.65 -14.21 19.33
CA GLU A 38 -7.61 -13.68 20.30
C GLU A 38 -7.07 -13.67 21.74
N SER A 39 -6.24 -14.65 22.10
CA SER A 39 -5.62 -14.70 23.44
C SER A 39 -4.64 -13.57 23.73
N PHE A 40 -4.10 -12.91 22.69
CA PHE A 40 -3.15 -11.80 22.81
C PHE A 40 -3.76 -10.43 22.52
N PHE A 41 -4.67 -10.36 21.52
CA PHE A 41 -5.16 -9.11 20.96
C PHE A 41 -6.65 -8.86 21.22
N GLY A 42 -7.37 -9.87 21.73
CA GLY A 42 -8.83 -9.81 21.91
C GLY A 42 -9.60 -10.21 20.65
N PRO A 43 -10.89 -9.87 20.57
CA PRO A 43 -11.76 -10.30 19.49
C PRO A 43 -11.24 -9.84 18.13
N VAL A 44 -11.46 -10.65 17.09
CA VAL A 44 -11.06 -10.33 15.71
C VAL A 44 -12.02 -9.38 15.03
N ASP A 45 -13.31 -9.45 15.39
CA ASP A 45 -14.34 -8.52 14.92
C ASP A 45 -14.71 -7.58 16.08
N TYR A 46 -14.41 -6.29 15.92
CA TYR A 46 -14.70 -5.28 16.93
C TYR A 46 -14.83 -3.89 16.31
N SER A 47 -15.46 -2.98 17.03
CA SER A 47 -15.53 -1.57 16.65
C SER A 47 -15.37 -0.65 17.85
N PHE A 48 -15.03 0.59 17.58
CA PHE A 48 -14.96 1.65 18.58
C PHE A 48 -15.09 3.03 17.96
N ASN A 49 -15.43 4.02 18.78
CA ASN A 49 -15.49 5.40 18.35
C ASN A 49 -14.31 6.20 18.90
N ARG A 50 -13.76 7.07 18.05
CA ARG A 50 -12.83 8.12 18.47
C ARG A 50 -13.28 9.46 17.87
N GLY A 51 -13.93 10.29 18.69
CA GLY A 51 -14.56 11.53 18.21
C GLY A 51 -15.64 11.24 17.16
N ASP A 52 -15.47 11.81 15.99
CA ASP A 52 -16.41 11.67 14.86
C ASP A 52 -16.04 10.54 13.90
N VAL A 53 -15.13 9.66 14.32
CA VAL A 53 -14.71 8.50 13.55
C VAL A 53 -15.20 7.23 14.23
N HIS A 54 -15.85 6.37 13.47
CA HIS A 54 -16.18 5.00 13.83
C HIS A 54 -15.20 4.07 13.14
N ILE A 55 -14.47 3.28 13.91
CA ILE A 55 -13.45 2.36 13.39
C ILE A 55 -13.94 0.95 13.63
N VAL A 56 -13.93 0.15 12.56
CA VAL A 56 -14.31 -1.27 12.57
C VAL A 56 -13.11 -2.08 12.14
N SER A 57 -12.75 -3.10 12.89
CA SER A 57 -11.77 -4.11 12.51
C SER A 57 -12.47 -5.45 12.36
N MET A 58 -12.26 -6.13 11.24
CA MET A 58 -12.89 -7.42 10.96
C MET A 58 -11.91 -8.42 10.37
N ASP A 59 -12.10 -9.67 10.78
CA ASP A 59 -11.50 -10.81 10.11
C ASP A 59 -12.22 -11.06 8.78
N ASN A 60 -11.52 -10.80 7.68
CA ASN A 60 -12.04 -11.08 6.34
C ASN A 60 -11.31 -12.26 5.67
N ILE A 61 -10.88 -13.22 6.49
CA ILE A 61 -10.19 -14.42 6.04
C ILE A 61 -11.08 -15.63 6.36
N ILE A 62 -11.52 -16.32 5.35
CA ILE A 62 -12.24 -17.58 5.48
C ILE A 62 -11.23 -18.71 5.26
N HIS A 63 -10.83 -19.36 6.33
CA HIS A 63 -9.81 -20.41 6.32
C HIS A 63 -10.43 -21.79 6.07
N GLU A 64 -9.81 -22.61 5.24
CA GLU A 64 -10.33 -23.96 4.95
C GLU A 64 -10.15 -24.93 6.11
N CYS A 65 -9.36 -24.59 7.12
CA CYS A 65 -9.17 -25.29 8.39
C CYS A 65 -8.73 -26.76 8.29
N GLN A 66 -8.45 -27.28 7.10
CA GLN A 66 -8.10 -28.67 6.85
C GLN A 66 -6.62 -28.83 6.43
N GLU A 67 -6.32 -29.89 5.70
CA GLU A 67 -4.95 -30.29 5.37
C GLU A 67 -4.15 -29.29 4.52
N SER A 68 -4.80 -28.34 3.88
CA SER A 68 -4.14 -27.28 3.11
C SER A 68 -4.22 -25.94 3.85
N ALA A 69 -3.16 -25.15 3.80
CA ALA A 69 -3.17 -23.76 4.30
C ALA A 69 -4.01 -22.83 3.40
N GLY A 70 -5.09 -23.35 2.79
CA GLY A 70 -5.99 -22.63 1.91
C GLY A 70 -6.87 -21.65 2.68
N TYR A 71 -7.04 -20.46 2.12
CA TYR A 71 -7.97 -19.45 2.59
C TYR A 71 -8.46 -18.61 1.42
N ILE A 72 -9.62 -18.00 1.61
CA ILE A 72 -10.17 -17.00 0.68
C ILE A 72 -10.50 -15.72 1.44
N GLY A 73 -10.58 -14.59 0.74
CA GLY A 73 -11.12 -13.36 1.31
C GLY A 73 -12.64 -13.40 1.35
N GLY A 74 -13.25 -12.67 2.29
CA GLY A 74 -14.68 -12.54 2.39
C GLY A 74 -15.16 -12.49 3.84
N PHE A 75 -16.48 -12.40 4.02
CA PHE A 75 -17.11 -12.41 5.32
C PHE A 75 -18.15 -13.55 5.39
N SER A 76 -18.39 -14.05 6.58
CA SER A 76 -19.55 -14.92 6.84
C SER A 76 -20.85 -14.08 6.88
N ALA A 77 -21.99 -14.76 6.78
CA ALA A 77 -23.28 -14.11 6.92
C ALA A 77 -23.45 -13.45 8.30
N GLU A 78 -22.93 -14.08 9.34
CA GLU A 78 -22.96 -13.58 10.70
C GLU A 78 -22.14 -12.31 10.86
N GLN A 79 -20.95 -12.26 10.26
CA GLN A 79 -20.09 -11.06 10.26
C GLN A 79 -20.74 -9.91 9.51
N TYR A 80 -21.37 -10.18 8.37
CA TYR A 80 -22.09 -9.17 7.62
C TYR A 80 -23.29 -8.59 8.40
N GLU A 81 -24.10 -9.44 9.02
CA GLU A 81 -25.22 -8.97 9.85
C GLU A 81 -24.74 -8.23 11.11
N TRP A 82 -23.63 -8.66 11.70
CA TRP A 82 -22.98 -7.93 12.79
C TRP A 82 -22.56 -6.53 12.36
N LEU A 83 -21.83 -6.40 11.23
CA LEU A 83 -21.39 -5.11 10.70
C LEU A 83 -22.59 -4.20 10.38
N LYS A 84 -23.62 -4.74 9.77
CA LYS A 84 -24.84 -4.00 9.45
C LYS A 84 -25.54 -3.49 10.71
N GLN A 85 -25.61 -4.29 11.75
CA GLN A 85 -26.15 -3.89 13.04
C GLN A 85 -25.28 -2.81 13.70
N ASP A 86 -23.98 -3.01 13.76
CA ASP A 86 -23.01 -2.06 14.33
C ASP A 86 -23.12 -0.69 13.64
N LEU A 87 -23.07 -0.68 12.32
CA LEU A 87 -23.20 0.53 11.52
C LEU A 87 -24.59 1.19 11.63
N SER A 88 -25.63 0.46 12.03
CA SER A 88 -26.96 1.05 12.24
C SER A 88 -26.99 2.05 13.41
N TYR A 89 -26.09 1.93 14.35
CA TYR A 89 -25.93 2.85 15.49
C TYR A 89 -25.05 4.07 15.18
N VAL A 90 -24.41 4.11 14.00
CA VAL A 90 -23.47 5.17 13.62
C VAL A 90 -24.21 6.23 12.78
N PRO A 91 -24.24 7.50 13.21
CA PRO A 91 -24.77 8.60 12.41
C PRO A 91 -24.09 8.70 11.03
N LYS A 92 -24.87 8.98 9.98
CA LYS A 92 -24.38 8.96 8.60
C LYS A 92 -23.43 10.12 8.23
N ASP A 93 -23.32 11.11 9.09
CA ASP A 93 -22.36 12.22 8.98
C ASP A 93 -21.01 11.94 9.61
N LYS A 94 -20.87 10.85 10.37
CA LYS A 94 -19.59 10.37 10.88
C LYS A 94 -18.76 9.70 9.79
N MET A 95 -17.45 9.65 10.02
CA MET A 95 -16.53 8.86 9.20
C MET A 95 -16.53 7.41 9.65
N VAL A 96 -16.55 6.48 8.70
CA VAL A 96 -16.33 5.04 8.95
C VAL A 96 -14.99 4.62 8.35
N ILE A 97 -14.15 3.97 9.16
CA ILE A 97 -12.92 3.32 8.73
C ILE A 97 -13.09 1.82 8.95
N LEU A 98 -13.06 1.05 7.87
CA LEU A 98 -13.08 -0.41 7.92
C LEU A 98 -11.66 -0.94 7.73
N CYS A 99 -11.14 -1.62 8.75
CA CYS A 99 -9.84 -2.26 8.75
C CYS A 99 -10.00 -3.76 8.51
N VAL A 100 -9.35 -4.28 7.48
CA VAL A 100 -9.36 -5.69 7.08
C VAL A 100 -7.97 -6.11 6.58
N HIS A 101 -7.75 -7.39 6.38
CA HIS A 101 -6.47 -7.86 5.87
C HIS A 101 -6.46 -8.01 4.35
N ILE A 102 -7.41 -8.76 3.78
CA ILE A 102 -7.45 -9.02 2.33
C ILE A 102 -8.17 -7.88 1.61
N PRO A 103 -7.56 -7.28 0.56
CA PRO A 103 -8.14 -6.13 -0.13
C PRO A 103 -9.48 -6.42 -0.82
N PHE A 104 -10.37 -5.45 -0.77
CA PHE A 104 -11.62 -5.40 -1.51
C PHE A 104 -11.43 -5.21 -3.03
N ARG A 105 -10.27 -4.73 -3.45
CA ARG A 105 -9.91 -4.61 -4.87
C ARG A 105 -10.17 -5.89 -5.66
N ASN A 106 -10.07 -7.05 -5.04
CA ASN A 106 -10.39 -8.34 -5.62
C ASN A 106 -11.86 -8.70 -5.35
N SER A 107 -12.80 -8.06 -6.02
CA SER A 107 -14.22 -7.95 -5.71
C SER A 107 -15.09 -9.23 -5.78
N ASN A 108 -14.50 -10.43 -5.96
CA ASN A 108 -15.28 -11.67 -6.11
C ASN A 108 -15.46 -12.45 -4.80
N TYR A 109 -15.19 -11.83 -3.67
CA TYR A 109 -15.31 -12.45 -2.36
C TYR A 109 -16.69 -12.20 -1.72
N ALA A 110 -17.10 -13.12 -0.85
CA ALA A 110 -18.39 -13.08 -0.20
C ALA A 110 -18.60 -11.76 0.58
N TYR A 111 -19.75 -11.12 0.37
CA TYR A 111 -20.21 -9.89 1.02
C TYR A 111 -19.38 -8.61 0.74
N TYR A 112 -18.41 -8.62 -0.15
CA TYR A 112 -17.64 -7.40 -0.44
C TYR A 112 -18.52 -6.31 -1.09
N ASP A 113 -19.38 -6.68 -2.01
CA ASP A 113 -20.26 -5.72 -2.67
C ASP A 113 -21.33 -5.15 -1.71
N GLU A 114 -21.88 -5.99 -0.84
CA GLU A 114 -22.85 -5.61 0.18
C GLU A 114 -22.20 -4.69 1.24
N VAL A 115 -20.95 -4.95 1.60
CA VAL A 115 -20.20 -4.07 2.53
C VAL A 115 -19.93 -2.72 1.88
N LEU A 116 -19.52 -2.68 0.61
CA LEU A 116 -19.40 -1.41 -0.13
C LEU A 116 -20.73 -0.65 -0.19
N GLU A 117 -21.85 -1.37 -0.33
CA GLU A 117 -23.19 -0.78 -0.26
C GLU A 117 -23.47 -0.14 1.10
N LEU A 118 -23.14 -0.81 2.21
CA LEU A 118 -23.25 -0.25 3.55
C LEU A 118 -22.38 0.99 3.73
N LEU A 119 -21.12 0.94 3.33
CA LEU A 119 -20.17 2.04 3.45
C LEU A 119 -20.60 3.25 2.61
N SER A 120 -21.20 3.04 1.44
CA SER A 120 -21.68 4.11 0.56
C SER A 120 -22.76 4.99 1.19
N GLN A 121 -23.42 4.54 2.26
CA GLN A 121 -24.45 5.29 2.97
C GLN A 121 -23.86 6.39 3.87
N TYR A 122 -22.56 6.35 4.16
CA TYR A 122 -21.88 7.32 5.03
C TYR A 122 -21.31 8.47 4.22
N LYS A 123 -21.25 9.66 4.82
CA LYS A 123 -20.67 10.84 4.16
C LYS A 123 -19.19 10.61 3.84
N TYR A 124 -18.47 9.98 4.75
CA TYR A 124 -17.07 9.62 4.60
C TYR A 124 -16.87 8.14 5.00
N ALA A 125 -16.31 7.38 4.12
CA ALA A 125 -15.93 5.99 4.40
C ALA A 125 -14.60 5.67 3.70
N THR A 126 -13.77 4.87 4.35
CA THR A 126 -12.52 4.38 3.79
C THR A 126 -12.26 2.96 4.28
N ILE A 127 -11.54 2.19 3.46
CA ILE A 127 -11.07 0.84 3.79
C ILE A 127 -9.56 0.89 3.96
N MET A 128 -9.05 0.27 5.00
CA MET A 128 -7.62 0.04 5.22
C MET A 128 -7.37 -1.45 5.13
N SER A 129 -6.56 -1.85 4.16
CA SER A 129 -6.22 -3.25 3.92
C SER A 129 -4.72 -3.45 3.71
N ALA A 130 -4.25 -4.70 3.58
CA ALA A 130 -2.84 -5.05 3.52
C ALA A 130 -2.59 -6.25 2.59
N HIS A 131 -2.06 -7.36 3.10
CA HIS A 131 -1.91 -8.68 2.48
C HIS A 131 -1.01 -8.75 1.24
N THR A 132 -1.12 -7.81 0.31
CA THR A 132 -0.44 -7.89 -1.00
C THR A 132 1.04 -7.61 -0.94
N HIS A 133 1.55 -7.09 0.19
CA HIS A 133 2.90 -6.57 0.34
C HIS A 133 3.25 -5.50 -0.71
N SER A 134 2.25 -4.68 -1.06
CA SER A 134 2.35 -3.57 -2.00
C SER A 134 1.60 -2.37 -1.44
N ASN A 135 2.05 -1.15 -1.76
CA ASN A 135 1.33 0.07 -1.41
C ASN A 135 0.49 0.53 -2.59
N ILE A 136 -0.83 0.58 -2.42
CA ILE A 136 -1.76 0.92 -3.51
C ILE A 136 -2.92 1.73 -2.93
N ASN A 137 -3.24 2.87 -3.55
CA ASN A 137 -4.47 3.60 -3.33
C ASN A 137 -5.49 3.19 -4.40
N HIS A 138 -6.54 2.48 -4.00
CA HIS A 138 -7.61 2.06 -4.88
C HIS A 138 -8.90 2.82 -4.59
N ILE A 139 -9.69 3.10 -5.60
CA ILE A 139 -10.96 3.82 -5.46
C ILE A 139 -12.10 2.91 -5.94
N HIS A 140 -12.96 2.53 -5.01
CA HIS A 140 -14.23 1.89 -5.33
C HIS A 140 -15.30 2.94 -5.60
N THR A 141 -16.15 2.68 -6.57
CA THR A 141 -17.34 3.52 -6.83
C THR A 141 -18.59 2.71 -6.52
N LYS A 142 -19.36 3.16 -5.53
CA LYS A 142 -20.62 2.54 -5.16
C LYS A 142 -21.69 3.62 -4.94
N ASN A 143 -22.85 3.49 -5.59
CA ASN A 143 -23.95 4.47 -5.52
C ASN A 143 -23.53 5.91 -5.82
N GLY A 144 -22.59 6.10 -6.77
CA GLY A 144 -22.05 7.40 -7.13
C GLY A 144 -21.10 8.01 -6.11
N LYS A 145 -20.68 7.26 -5.09
CA LYS A 145 -19.67 7.67 -4.11
C LYS A 145 -18.35 6.94 -4.33
N GLU A 146 -17.27 7.66 -4.12
CA GLU A 146 -15.93 7.10 -4.04
C GLU A 146 -15.64 6.66 -2.61
N ILE A 147 -15.18 5.42 -2.46
CA ILE A 147 -14.69 4.83 -1.22
C ILE A 147 -13.24 4.47 -1.45
N PHE A 148 -12.34 5.16 -0.76
CA PHE A 148 -10.92 4.86 -0.84
C PHE A 148 -10.60 3.56 -0.11
N GLU A 149 -9.80 2.73 -0.75
CA GLU A 149 -9.12 1.61 -0.13
C GLU A 149 -7.61 1.88 -0.14
N HIS A 150 -7.04 2.01 1.04
CA HIS A 150 -5.60 2.11 1.23
C HIS A 150 -5.06 0.71 1.51
N ILE A 151 -4.49 0.08 0.48
CA ILE A 151 -3.77 -1.18 0.58
C ILE A 151 -2.35 -0.82 1.01
N THR A 152 -2.06 -0.97 2.29
CA THR A 152 -0.82 -0.44 2.86
C THR A 152 0.37 -1.35 2.55
N GLY A 153 1.46 -0.74 2.11
CA GLY A 153 2.76 -1.38 2.04
C GLY A 153 3.19 -1.92 3.41
N THR A 154 4.09 -2.87 3.39
CA THR A 154 4.46 -3.61 4.58
C THR A 154 5.77 -3.11 5.20
N SER A 155 5.88 -3.16 6.52
CA SER A 155 7.13 -2.92 7.24
C SER A 155 8.11 -4.10 7.20
N CYS A 156 7.68 -5.27 6.72
CA CYS A 156 8.54 -6.45 6.57
C CYS A 156 9.11 -6.61 5.15
N GLY A 157 8.81 -5.69 4.23
CA GLY A 157 9.19 -5.81 2.83
C GLY A 157 8.59 -7.02 2.13
N ALA A 158 9.20 -7.46 1.04
CA ALA A 158 8.78 -8.67 0.36
C ALA A 158 9.12 -9.91 1.21
N TRP A 159 8.17 -10.35 2.03
CA TRP A 159 8.23 -11.57 2.87
C TRP A 159 9.50 -11.67 3.74
N TRP A 160 9.87 -10.60 4.44
CA TRP A 160 11.08 -10.52 5.30
C TRP A 160 12.41 -10.80 4.57
N ARG A 161 12.43 -10.63 3.24
CA ARG A 161 13.62 -10.89 2.41
C ARG A 161 14.07 -9.66 1.63
N SER A 162 13.50 -8.49 1.94
CA SER A 162 13.79 -7.26 1.25
C SER A 162 13.44 -6.06 2.12
N THR A 163 14.05 -4.91 1.84
CA THR A 163 13.71 -3.61 2.44
C THR A 163 12.73 -2.81 1.60
N VAL A 164 12.19 -3.42 0.55
CA VAL A 164 11.13 -2.86 -0.27
C VAL A 164 9.99 -3.86 -0.43
N CYS A 165 8.81 -3.34 -0.68
CA CYS A 165 7.63 -4.10 -1.04
C CYS A 165 7.78 -4.74 -2.43
N THR A 166 6.82 -5.58 -2.81
CA THR A 166 6.91 -6.37 -4.06
C THR A 166 6.91 -5.53 -5.34
N GLU A 167 6.41 -4.32 -5.30
CA GLU A 167 6.35 -3.35 -6.42
C GLU A 167 7.31 -2.17 -6.25
N GLY A 168 8.17 -2.23 -5.21
CA GLY A 168 9.26 -1.28 -5.04
C GLY A 168 9.02 -0.14 -4.07
N THR A 169 7.84 -0.03 -3.45
CA THR A 169 7.64 0.90 -2.32
C THR A 169 8.63 0.55 -1.19
N PRO A 170 9.37 1.51 -0.63
CA PRO A 170 10.18 1.25 0.56
C PRO A 170 9.32 0.71 1.72
N ILE A 171 9.91 -0.10 2.62
CA ILE A 171 9.19 -0.53 3.83
C ILE A 171 8.71 0.69 4.62
N GLY A 172 7.48 0.63 5.12
CA GLY A 172 6.89 1.79 5.79
C GLY A 172 5.46 1.57 6.27
N PHE A 173 4.77 2.69 6.46
CA PHE A 173 3.39 2.74 6.95
C PHE A 173 2.68 4.01 6.49
N GLY A 174 1.35 3.99 6.49
CA GLY A 174 0.53 5.16 6.21
C GLY A 174 0.37 6.06 7.43
N ILE A 175 0.41 7.37 7.22
CA ILE A 175 0.05 8.39 8.21
C ILE A 175 -1.22 9.07 7.73
N TYR A 176 -2.25 9.12 8.58
CA TYR A 176 -3.56 9.68 8.26
C TYR A 176 -3.92 10.79 9.24
N ARG A 177 -4.26 11.96 8.71
CA ARG A 177 -4.68 13.12 9.51
C ARG A 177 -6.18 13.32 9.34
N ILE A 178 -6.92 13.13 10.42
CA ILE A 178 -8.38 13.21 10.44
C ILE A 178 -8.78 14.38 11.34
N ASP A 179 -9.68 15.24 10.86
CA ASP A 179 -10.27 16.34 11.59
C ASP A 179 -11.80 16.24 11.51
N GLY A 180 -12.43 16.11 12.67
CA GLY A 180 -13.84 15.74 12.76
C GLY A 180 -14.12 14.42 12.06
N ALA A 181 -15.06 14.43 11.12
CA ALA A 181 -15.42 13.26 10.31
C ALA A 181 -14.73 13.23 8.94
N ALA A 182 -13.69 14.00 8.70
CA ALA A 182 -13.05 14.10 7.39
C ALA A 182 -11.57 13.75 7.43
N MET A 183 -11.13 12.89 6.52
CA MET A 183 -9.72 12.68 6.25
C MET A 183 -9.17 13.89 5.52
N LYS A 184 -8.24 14.60 6.15
CA LYS A 184 -7.67 15.85 5.64
C LYS A 184 -6.43 15.60 4.80
N GLU A 185 -5.69 14.56 5.15
CA GLU A 185 -4.42 14.25 4.53
C GLU A 185 -4.04 12.80 4.82
N TRP A 186 -3.35 12.18 3.90
CA TRP A 186 -2.61 10.96 4.13
C TRP A 186 -1.29 10.98 3.38
N THR A 187 -0.30 10.34 3.94
CA THR A 187 1.00 10.16 3.32
C THR A 187 1.56 8.77 3.66
N TYR A 188 2.49 8.29 2.85
CA TYR A 188 3.24 7.09 3.14
C TYR A 188 4.60 7.47 3.73
N LYS A 189 4.92 6.96 4.91
CA LYS A 189 6.19 7.19 5.58
C LYS A 189 7.05 5.94 5.51
N SER A 190 8.16 6.02 4.77
CA SER A 190 9.20 4.98 4.82
C SER A 190 9.86 4.94 6.19
N VAL A 191 10.18 3.75 6.68
CA VAL A 191 10.98 3.56 7.91
C VAL A 191 12.40 4.09 7.72
N GLN A 192 12.93 4.03 6.50
CA GLN A 192 14.34 4.33 6.19
C GLN A 192 14.56 5.74 5.64
N HIS A 193 13.51 6.43 5.20
CA HIS A 193 13.60 7.73 4.52
C HIS A 193 12.68 8.77 5.16
N ASP A 194 12.96 10.03 4.90
CA ASP A 194 12.08 11.12 5.31
C ASP A 194 10.72 11.06 4.59
N GLU A 195 9.71 11.76 5.12
CA GLU A 195 8.33 11.73 4.63
C GLU A 195 8.21 12.27 3.19
N GLU A 196 9.13 13.16 2.82
CA GLU A 196 9.21 13.76 1.49
C GLU A 196 9.69 12.80 0.40
N PHE A 197 10.30 11.66 0.78
CA PHE A 197 10.75 10.65 -0.19
C PHE A 197 9.56 9.81 -0.66
N GLN A 198 8.88 10.29 -1.72
CA GLN A 198 7.71 9.65 -2.31
C GLN A 198 7.94 9.14 -3.74
N ILE A 199 9.13 9.36 -4.31
CA ILE A 199 9.43 9.09 -5.71
C ILE A 199 10.79 8.42 -5.83
N ARG A 200 10.87 7.32 -6.59
CA ARG A 200 12.12 6.81 -7.14
C ARG A 200 12.16 7.16 -8.62
N LEU A 201 13.18 7.92 -9.03
CA LEU A 201 13.31 8.42 -10.38
C LEU A 201 14.64 7.96 -11.00
N TYR A 202 14.60 7.40 -12.19
CA TYR A 202 15.78 6.92 -12.91
C TYR A 202 15.60 7.06 -14.43
N ARG A 203 16.70 6.97 -15.19
CA ARG A 203 16.63 6.94 -16.65
C ARG A 203 16.29 5.56 -17.15
N GLY A 204 15.53 5.48 -18.24
CA GLY A 204 15.17 4.20 -18.88
C GLY A 204 16.36 3.39 -19.40
N SER A 205 17.56 3.99 -19.46
CA SER A 205 18.82 3.33 -19.84
C SER A 205 19.73 2.98 -18.66
N ASP A 206 19.36 3.33 -17.43
CA ASP A 206 20.23 3.11 -16.28
C ASP A 206 20.47 1.60 -16.06
N LYS A 207 21.71 1.29 -15.69
CA LYS A 207 22.11 -0.03 -15.25
C LYS A 207 22.34 0.03 -13.75
N PHE A 208 21.72 -0.88 -13.03
CA PHE A 208 21.84 -0.93 -11.58
C PHE A 208 23.01 -1.83 -11.19
N THR A 209 24.01 -1.27 -10.49
CA THR A 209 25.20 -1.98 -10.07
C THR A 209 24.86 -3.16 -9.18
N GLY A 210 25.48 -4.32 -9.44
CA GLY A 210 25.22 -5.57 -8.70
C GLY A 210 23.92 -6.28 -9.08
N GLY A 211 23.01 -5.62 -9.78
CA GLY A 211 21.67 -6.15 -10.08
C GLY A 211 21.56 -6.98 -11.37
N GLY A 212 22.67 -7.29 -12.00
CA GLY A 212 22.62 -7.93 -13.31
C GLY A 212 22.05 -6.99 -14.38
N ASP A 213 21.64 -7.54 -15.52
CA ASP A 213 21.07 -6.75 -16.61
C ASP A 213 19.61 -6.43 -16.36
N ALA A 214 19.34 -5.42 -15.49
CA ALA A 214 18.00 -4.90 -15.25
C ALA A 214 17.33 -4.39 -16.52
N SER A 215 18.10 -4.08 -17.56
CA SER A 215 17.59 -3.73 -18.89
C SER A 215 16.71 -4.82 -19.48
N TYR A 216 16.83 -6.05 -18.99
CA TYR A 216 15.98 -7.18 -19.40
C TYR A 216 14.50 -6.99 -19.01
N TYR A 217 14.23 -6.24 -17.94
CA TYR A 217 12.89 -6.06 -17.37
C TYR A 217 12.24 -4.72 -17.71
N PHE A 218 12.91 -3.87 -18.47
CA PHE A 218 12.40 -2.57 -18.84
C PHE A 218 11.49 -2.64 -20.07
N SER A 219 10.22 -2.32 -19.90
CA SER A 219 9.37 -2.01 -21.05
C SER A 219 9.69 -0.64 -21.68
N LYS A 220 10.31 0.29 -20.92
CA LYS A 220 10.69 1.65 -21.33
C LYS A 220 12.22 1.82 -21.36
N LYS A 221 12.85 1.17 -22.34
CA LYS A 221 14.33 1.00 -22.44
C LYS A 221 15.09 2.14 -23.09
N ASN A 222 14.43 3.24 -23.45
CA ASN A 222 15.05 4.28 -24.24
C ASN A 222 15.85 5.24 -23.36
N ALA A 223 17.09 5.53 -23.75
CA ALA A 223 17.97 6.50 -23.06
C ALA A 223 17.35 7.92 -22.97
N GLY A 224 16.45 8.27 -23.87
CA GLY A 224 15.68 9.51 -23.84
C GLY A 224 14.47 9.49 -22.91
N GLN A 225 14.27 8.43 -22.15
CA GLN A 225 13.12 8.32 -21.23
C GLN A 225 13.56 8.32 -19.77
N ILE A 226 12.74 8.94 -18.93
CA ILE A 226 12.80 8.83 -17.49
C ILE A 226 11.62 8.01 -17.00
N VAL A 227 11.81 7.28 -15.92
CA VAL A 227 10.85 6.41 -15.27
C VAL A 227 10.77 6.78 -13.80
N ALA A 228 9.55 6.87 -13.28
CA ALA A 228 9.29 7.09 -11.86
C ALA A 228 8.36 6.03 -11.29
N ASN A 229 8.68 5.60 -10.06
CA ASN A 229 7.79 4.87 -9.19
C ASN A 229 7.31 5.84 -8.10
N ILE A 230 5.98 6.09 -8.00
CA ILE A 230 5.37 7.05 -7.08
C ILE A 230 4.38 6.30 -6.20
N TRP A 231 4.86 5.72 -5.13
CA TRP A 231 4.16 4.68 -4.37
C TRP A 231 2.92 5.11 -3.61
N ASN A 232 2.74 6.41 -3.32
CA ASN A 232 1.51 6.90 -2.67
C ASN A 232 0.52 7.55 -3.65
N TRP A 233 0.73 7.34 -4.95
CA TRP A 233 -0.08 7.92 -6.02
C TRP A 233 -1.55 7.50 -5.95
N ASP A 234 -2.44 8.43 -6.31
CA ASP A 234 -3.83 8.20 -6.69
C ASP A 234 -4.18 9.05 -7.94
N PRO A 235 -5.34 8.82 -8.60
CA PRO A 235 -5.67 9.50 -9.85
C PRO A 235 -5.77 11.03 -9.81
N ALA A 236 -5.81 11.65 -8.62
CA ALA A 236 -5.83 13.10 -8.47
C ALA A 236 -4.43 13.74 -8.49
N TRP A 237 -3.36 12.95 -8.45
CA TRP A 237 -2.01 13.47 -8.48
C TRP A 237 -1.62 14.01 -9.86
N THR A 238 -0.76 15.03 -9.87
CA THR A 238 -0.14 15.57 -11.08
C THR A 238 1.37 15.37 -11.00
N VAL A 239 1.99 14.84 -12.07
CA VAL A 239 3.42 14.53 -12.11
C VAL A 239 4.09 15.35 -13.21
N ASN A 240 4.73 16.44 -12.82
CA ASN A 240 5.35 17.44 -13.71
C ASN A 240 6.82 17.09 -13.98
N VAL A 241 7.28 17.39 -15.21
CA VAL A 241 8.68 17.24 -15.61
C VAL A 241 9.28 18.60 -15.93
N TYR A 242 10.48 18.81 -15.45
CA TYR A 242 11.31 19.99 -15.71
C TYR A 242 12.64 19.54 -16.34
N GLU A 243 12.99 20.13 -17.48
CA GLU A 243 14.28 19.98 -18.13
C GLU A 243 15.06 21.31 -18.05
N ASN A 244 16.28 21.29 -17.49
CA ASN A 244 17.10 22.51 -17.25
C ASN A 244 16.32 23.63 -16.53
N GLY A 245 15.48 23.27 -15.56
CA GLY A 245 14.68 24.19 -14.76
C GLY A 245 13.38 24.67 -15.40
N ALA A 246 13.12 24.38 -16.66
CA ALA A 246 11.85 24.75 -17.34
C ALA A 246 10.89 23.55 -17.36
N LYS A 247 9.58 23.80 -17.04
CA LYS A 247 8.56 22.76 -17.16
C LYS A 247 8.34 22.38 -18.63
N THR A 248 8.52 21.11 -18.96
CA THR A 248 8.41 20.61 -20.33
C THR A 248 7.21 19.69 -20.56
N GLY A 249 6.61 19.16 -19.48
CA GLY A 249 5.44 18.31 -19.60
C GLY A 249 4.99 17.66 -18.31
N THR A 250 4.18 16.62 -18.46
CA THR A 250 3.72 15.74 -17.39
C THR A 250 4.04 14.29 -17.75
N MET A 251 4.38 13.49 -16.74
CA MET A 251 4.61 12.06 -16.94
C MET A 251 3.32 11.32 -17.29
N THR A 252 3.45 10.27 -18.06
CA THR A 252 2.36 9.35 -18.41
C THR A 252 2.39 8.16 -17.46
N GLN A 253 1.27 7.89 -16.81
CA GLN A 253 1.07 6.71 -15.97
C GLN A 253 0.99 5.45 -16.82
N TYR A 254 1.54 4.35 -16.33
CA TYR A 254 1.44 3.01 -16.94
C TYR A 254 1.53 1.92 -15.87
N SER A 255 1.17 0.70 -16.25
CA SER A 255 1.29 -0.45 -15.34
C SER A 255 2.44 -1.33 -15.78
N ASP A 256 3.41 -1.55 -14.89
CA ASP A 256 4.56 -2.43 -15.10
C ASP A 256 5.25 -2.75 -13.78
N LYS A 257 6.29 -3.59 -13.84
CA LYS A 257 7.23 -3.79 -12.75
C LYS A 257 8.20 -2.61 -12.66
N ASP A 258 8.56 -2.24 -11.44
CA ASP A 258 9.66 -1.31 -11.22
C ASP A 258 11.00 -2.02 -11.50
N ALA A 259 11.71 -1.59 -12.52
CA ALA A 259 12.95 -2.22 -12.95
C ALA A 259 14.06 -2.15 -11.88
N TRP A 260 14.10 -1.08 -11.09
CA TRP A 260 15.00 -0.99 -9.96
C TRP A 260 14.71 -2.11 -8.95
N THR A 261 13.44 -2.32 -8.62
CA THR A 261 13.01 -3.37 -7.69
C THR A 261 13.33 -4.76 -8.22
N VAL A 262 13.15 -4.99 -9.53
CA VAL A 262 13.53 -6.25 -10.16
C VAL A 262 15.03 -6.49 -10.05
N ALA A 263 15.86 -5.48 -10.34
CA ALA A 263 17.30 -5.58 -10.22
C ALA A 263 17.72 -5.86 -8.77
N TYR A 264 17.11 -5.19 -7.83
CA TYR A 264 17.37 -5.36 -6.41
C TYR A 264 17.01 -6.76 -5.90
N HIS A 265 15.78 -7.21 -6.17
CA HIS A 265 15.30 -8.51 -5.71
C HIS A 265 16.04 -9.68 -6.38
N ILE A 266 16.17 -9.65 -7.70
CA ILE A 266 16.75 -10.78 -8.44
C ILE A 266 18.26 -10.68 -8.46
N GLY A 267 18.81 -9.51 -8.78
CA GLY A 267 20.24 -9.34 -9.01
C GLY A 267 21.06 -9.25 -7.73
N ILE A 268 20.60 -8.46 -6.74
CA ILE A 268 21.34 -8.24 -5.48
C ILE A 268 20.96 -9.28 -4.44
N LEU A 269 19.64 -9.46 -4.18
CA LEU A 269 19.16 -10.33 -3.11
C LEU A 269 19.02 -11.81 -3.54
N ASN A 270 19.18 -12.10 -4.83
CA ASN A 270 18.98 -13.44 -5.40
C ASN A 270 17.62 -14.07 -5.03
N ASN A 271 16.58 -13.24 -4.97
CA ASN A 271 15.22 -13.66 -4.68
C ASN A 271 14.51 -14.21 -5.93
N SER A 272 13.43 -14.95 -5.72
CA SER A 272 12.56 -15.43 -6.81
C SER A 272 11.89 -14.27 -7.56
N SER A 273 11.56 -14.46 -8.83
CA SER A 273 10.77 -13.51 -9.62
C SER A 273 9.38 -13.22 -9.07
N SER A 274 8.84 -14.10 -8.20
CA SER A 274 7.56 -13.90 -7.50
C SER A 274 7.56 -12.71 -6.54
N TYR A 275 8.75 -12.24 -6.12
CA TYR A 275 8.91 -11.04 -5.30
C TYR A 275 8.74 -9.73 -6.09
N ASN A 276 8.53 -9.79 -7.40
CA ASN A 276 8.38 -8.62 -8.25
C ASN A 276 6.98 -8.59 -8.87
N LYS A 277 6.15 -7.67 -8.44
CA LYS A 277 4.80 -7.46 -8.97
C LYS A 277 4.72 -6.20 -9.81
N SER A 278 3.86 -6.22 -10.80
CA SER A 278 3.50 -5.01 -11.54
C SER A 278 2.60 -4.12 -10.67
N THR A 279 2.73 -2.83 -10.87
CA THR A 279 1.94 -1.80 -10.19
C THR A 279 1.48 -0.75 -11.18
N ASP A 280 0.42 -0.02 -10.84
CA ASP A 280 -0.15 1.06 -11.61
C ASP A 280 0.35 2.45 -11.17
N HIS A 281 1.27 2.53 -10.24
CA HIS A 281 1.92 3.78 -9.85
C HIS A 281 3.31 3.99 -10.51
N MET A 282 3.52 3.38 -11.70
CA MET A 282 4.66 3.65 -12.55
C MET A 282 4.35 4.77 -13.55
N PHE A 283 5.36 5.60 -13.82
CA PHE A 283 5.28 6.73 -14.72
C PHE A 283 6.47 6.78 -15.66
N TYR A 284 6.26 7.32 -16.86
CA TYR A 284 7.37 7.60 -17.79
C TYR A 284 7.17 8.94 -18.50
N TYR A 285 8.28 9.50 -18.97
CA TYR A 285 8.28 10.67 -19.83
C TYR A 285 9.44 10.57 -20.84
N THR A 286 9.22 11.01 -22.08
CA THR A 286 10.26 11.10 -23.09
C THR A 286 10.81 12.51 -23.08
N LEU A 287 12.10 12.65 -22.74
CA LEU A 287 12.79 13.95 -22.67
C LEU A 287 12.88 14.60 -24.04
N THR A 288 12.76 15.91 -24.08
CA THR A 288 13.05 16.72 -25.28
C THR A 288 14.56 16.82 -25.53
N ASN A 289 15.33 16.82 -24.45
CA ASN A 289 16.80 16.74 -24.47
C ASN A 289 17.28 15.62 -23.54
N PRO A 290 17.75 14.47 -24.06
CA PRO A 290 18.27 13.38 -23.23
C PRO A 290 19.42 13.74 -22.30
N ALA A 291 20.15 14.83 -22.58
CA ALA A 291 21.26 15.32 -21.75
C ALA A 291 20.85 16.40 -20.73
N ALA A 292 19.56 16.73 -20.65
CA ALA A 292 19.09 17.76 -19.72
C ALA A 292 19.24 17.32 -18.26
N ASP A 293 19.42 18.30 -17.39
CA ASP A 293 19.15 18.14 -15.97
C ASP A 293 17.64 17.98 -15.76
N VAL A 294 17.24 16.90 -15.11
CA VAL A 294 15.82 16.56 -14.98
C VAL A 294 15.40 16.60 -13.52
N LYS A 295 14.26 17.27 -13.28
CA LYS A 295 13.53 17.21 -12.03
C LYS A 295 12.08 16.78 -12.30
N VAL A 296 11.56 15.91 -11.45
CA VAL A 296 10.13 15.55 -11.38
C VAL A 296 9.55 16.14 -10.11
N GLU A 297 8.38 16.79 -10.26
CA GLU A 297 7.56 17.29 -9.17
C GLU A 297 6.22 16.54 -9.20
N ALA A 298 5.95 15.75 -8.20
CA ALA A 298 4.64 15.14 -7.99
C ALA A 298 3.84 15.96 -6.98
N ILE A 299 2.60 16.28 -7.33
CA ILE A 299 1.68 17.05 -6.49
C ILE A 299 0.51 16.14 -6.14
N ASP A 300 0.33 15.90 -4.84
CA ASP A 300 -0.75 15.05 -4.35
C ASP A 300 -2.12 15.76 -4.39
N ARG A 301 -3.17 15.05 -4.02
CA ARG A 301 -4.54 15.58 -3.96
C ARG A 301 -4.74 16.70 -2.95
N PHE A 302 -3.83 16.87 -2.00
CA PHE A 302 -3.86 17.88 -0.96
C PHE A 302 -3.03 19.12 -1.32
N GLY A 303 -2.27 19.05 -2.42
CA GLY A 303 -1.38 20.11 -2.89
C GLY A 303 0.04 20.02 -2.34
N ASN A 304 0.39 18.97 -1.61
CA ASN A 304 1.75 18.72 -1.17
C ASN A 304 2.62 18.37 -2.38
N LYS A 305 3.88 18.83 -2.34
CA LYS A 305 4.82 18.67 -3.45
C LYS A 305 5.97 17.79 -3.02
N TYR A 306 6.26 16.81 -3.86
CA TYR A 306 7.38 15.89 -3.70
C TYR A 306 8.28 16.03 -4.93
N GLU A 307 9.55 16.27 -4.72
CA GLU A 307 10.49 16.51 -5.80
C GLU A 307 11.61 15.46 -5.81
N GLN A 308 11.99 15.05 -7.00
CA GLN A 308 13.12 14.16 -7.21
C GLN A 308 13.88 14.59 -8.46
N THR A 309 15.23 14.60 -8.37
CA THR A 309 16.10 14.78 -9.53
C THR A 309 16.56 13.43 -10.06
N VAL A 310 16.79 13.33 -11.36
CA VAL A 310 17.46 12.16 -11.94
C VAL A 310 18.93 12.26 -11.62
N PHE A 311 19.45 11.27 -10.96
CA PHE A 311 20.88 11.14 -10.73
C PHE A 311 21.56 10.60 -11.99
N THR A 312 22.65 11.22 -12.38
CA THR A 312 23.45 10.78 -13.54
C THR A 312 24.34 9.60 -13.21
N ASP A 313 24.59 9.37 -11.93
CA ASP A 313 25.40 8.27 -11.42
C ASP A 313 24.50 7.26 -10.69
N PRO A 314 24.30 6.06 -11.27
CA PRO A 314 23.51 5.02 -10.62
C PRO A 314 24.04 4.61 -9.24
N ASP A 315 25.36 4.70 -9.02
CA ASP A 315 26.01 4.34 -7.75
C ASP A 315 25.76 5.38 -6.66
N SER A 316 25.47 6.63 -7.05
CA SER A 316 25.12 7.72 -6.12
C SER A 316 23.62 7.82 -5.86
N HIS A 317 22.81 6.97 -6.48
CA HIS A 317 21.34 6.99 -6.30
C HIS A 317 21.01 6.61 -4.85
N PRO A 318 20.37 7.50 -4.04
CA PRO A 318 20.09 7.22 -2.62
C PRO A 318 19.06 6.10 -2.42
N GLY A 319 18.78 5.31 -3.41
CA GLY A 319 17.90 4.15 -3.39
C GLY A 319 18.60 2.84 -3.74
N ILE A 320 19.87 2.85 -4.06
CA ILE A 320 20.67 1.62 -4.25
C ILE A 320 21.41 1.39 -2.94
N TYR A 321 20.82 0.65 -2.04
CA TYR A 321 21.35 0.49 -0.70
C TYR A 321 22.09 -0.78 -0.52
N HIS A 322 23.29 -0.61 0.01
CA HIS A 322 23.95 -1.59 0.81
C HIS A 322 23.04 -1.90 2.01
N LEU A 323 22.43 -3.07 2.01
CA LEU A 323 21.87 -3.64 3.22
C LEU A 323 23.07 -4.09 4.05
N ASP A 324 23.53 -3.23 4.93
CA ASP A 324 24.32 -3.66 6.05
C ASP A 324 23.37 -4.36 7.04
N TYR A 325 23.38 -5.69 7.02
CA TYR A 325 22.76 -6.53 8.01
C TYR A 325 23.71 -6.72 9.19
#